data_9d85a2ccfdb59b2291e3204f207c795d
#
_entry.id   9d85a2ccfdb59b2291e3204f207c795d
#
_cell.length_a   1.000
_cell.length_b   1.000
_cell.length_c   1.000
_cell.angle_alpha   90.00
_cell.angle_beta   90.00
_cell.angle_gamma   90.00
#
_symmetry.space_group_name_H-M   'P 1'
#
loop_
_entity.id
_entity.type
_entity.pdbx_description
1 polymer ?
#
loop_
_entity_poly.entity_id
_entity_poly.type
_entity_poly.pdbx_seq_one_letter_code
_entity_poly.pdbx_strand_id
1 'polypeptide(L)'
;KREVKGSYVLGTNCRAAAIFNGAIFAARNRALTYCLLSDNPADATRWRTARSETALQLMPFAGRLFYSSAAGLYALTGSPAAGNLAISQLSASVFTSFYADAQKAVFANASEVDVCEATHPDQLSSYAANASWKQVTRANNGTFWVTTSEGQLQAYKLSGSALQAVETPIGGYGPKRDLCYYMYYAGPRLLVAGGRLDPYDRVHYPATLMAYENNRWSSFQETGVAAKTGVVYRDITSVIQDPADASHHFATSTTGLYEFRNQQFLKYYSNDNAALQSAVPDGNKRYIRLDGLSYDKQGNLWMVNNQVDTVLRVLLADGSWAKVYSPSLRMAPTLERTLIDSNNNLWVASRRTVSNHVSGLLCLNFNSTPANLSDDAERYRSAALNEDGTQVDLQSVYALAQDRSGWLWVGTANGVFVVEKPADWFKEDFTITQVKVPRNDGTNYADYLLANVAVSAIAVDGANRKWLGTYGSGLYLVSP
;
A
#
# COMPACT_ATOMS: atom_id res chain seq x y z
N LYS A 1 14.62 -14.07 -33.59
CA LYS A 1 15.17 -13.11 -32.59
C LYS A 1 14.83 -11.72 -33.06
N ARG A 2 14.22 -10.89 -32.17
CA ARG A 2 14.02 -9.46 -32.42
C ARG A 2 15.29 -8.74 -31.92
N GLU A 3 15.98 -8.04 -32.82
CA GLU A 3 17.15 -7.24 -32.49
C GLU A 3 16.73 -5.78 -32.28
N VAL A 4 17.27 -5.14 -31.23
CA VAL A 4 17.17 -3.68 -31.07
C VAL A 4 18.18 -3.05 -32.01
N LYS A 5 17.72 -2.41 -33.09
CA LYS A 5 18.56 -1.78 -34.12
C LYS A 5 19.00 -0.36 -33.80
N GLY A 6 18.47 0.23 -32.74
CA GLY A 6 18.85 1.57 -32.27
C GLY A 6 17.94 2.09 -31.16
N SER A 7 18.41 3.09 -30.46
CA SER A 7 17.62 3.91 -29.52
C SER A 7 17.84 5.38 -29.85
N TYR A 8 16.76 6.18 -29.75
CA TYR A 8 16.79 7.60 -30.10
C TYR A 8 16.32 8.44 -28.93
N VAL A 9 17.10 9.45 -28.56
CA VAL A 9 16.74 10.38 -27.47
C VAL A 9 16.13 11.63 -28.10
N LEU A 10 14.83 11.84 -27.91
CA LEU A 10 14.09 12.97 -28.48
C LEU A 10 14.10 14.22 -27.58
N GLY A 11 14.85 14.21 -26.47
CA GLY A 11 14.99 15.36 -25.56
C GLY A 11 13.72 15.76 -24.77
N THR A 12 12.61 15.06 -24.97
CA THR A 12 11.33 15.29 -24.25
C THR A 12 10.60 13.95 -24.06
N ASN A 13 9.70 13.89 -23.08
CA ASN A 13 8.88 12.69 -22.85
C ASN A 13 8.07 12.36 -24.10
N CYS A 14 8.23 11.14 -24.62
CA CYS A 14 7.43 10.55 -25.68
C CYS A 14 6.42 9.58 -25.05
N ARG A 15 5.12 9.81 -25.26
CA ARG A 15 4.03 9.01 -24.68
C ARG A 15 3.64 7.83 -25.55
N ALA A 16 3.70 8.02 -26.87
CA ALA A 16 3.37 7.01 -27.87
C ALA A 16 4.16 7.26 -29.15
N ALA A 17 4.41 6.19 -29.91
CA ALA A 17 5.00 6.28 -31.24
C ALA A 17 4.28 5.32 -32.19
N ALA A 18 4.21 5.68 -33.47
CA ALA A 18 3.60 4.86 -34.50
C ALA A 18 4.27 5.11 -35.85
N ILE A 19 4.29 4.09 -36.71
CA ILE A 19 4.70 4.23 -38.11
C ILE A 19 3.47 4.44 -38.96
N PHE A 20 3.47 5.51 -39.78
CA PHE A 20 2.39 5.81 -40.69
C PHE A 20 2.94 6.46 -41.96
N ASN A 21 2.50 5.97 -43.13
CA ASN A 21 2.82 6.46 -44.45
C ASN A 21 4.30 6.87 -44.65
N GLY A 22 5.23 5.97 -44.31
CA GLY A 22 6.67 6.18 -44.50
C GLY A 22 7.37 7.11 -43.51
N ALA A 23 6.72 7.39 -42.36
CA ALA A 23 7.32 8.18 -41.28
C ALA A 23 7.05 7.57 -39.91
N ILE A 24 7.95 7.84 -38.97
CA ILE A 24 7.74 7.59 -37.53
C ILE A 24 7.10 8.84 -36.94
N PHE A 25 5.92 8.69 -36.35
CA PHE A 25 5.26 9.73 -35.55
C PHE A 25 5.53 9.52 -34.08
N ALA A 26 5.73 10.61 -33.35
CA ALA A 26 5.98 10.60 -31.90
C ALA A 26 5.07 11.61 -31.18
N ALA A 27 4.29 11.11 -30.22
CA ALA A 27 3.47 11.92 -29.33
C ALA A 27 4.36 12.49 -28.22
N ARG A 28 4.79 13.72 -28.37
CA ARG A 28 5.68 14.42 -27.45
C ARG A 28 4.90 15.43 -26.60
N ASN A 29 5.50 15.87 -25.50
CA ASN A 29 4.97 17.02 -24.78
C ASN A 29 4.97 18.25 -25.71
N ARG A 30 3.81 18.91 -25.86
CA ARG A 30 3.55 20.08 -26.66
C ARG A 30 3.55 19.91 -28.18
N ALA A 31 3.87 18.72 -28.72
CA ALA A 31 3.86 18.52 -30.17
C ALA A 31 3.65 17.06 -30.56
N LEU A 32 2.86 16.86 -31.64
CA LEU A 32 2.93 15.66 -32.46
C LEU A 32 3.99 15.90 -33.53
N THR A 33 5.06 15.11 -33.51
CA THR A 33 6.19 15.24 -34.43
C THR A 33 6.38 13.99 -35.28
N TYR A 34 7.05 14.12 -36.41
CA TYR A 34 7.39 13.00 -37.29
C TYR A 34 8.77 13.13 -37.89
N CYS A 35 9.36 11.98 -38.22
CA CYS A 35 10.62 11.81 -38.96
C CYS A 35 10.37 10.82 -40.09
N LEU A 36 10.79 11.15 -41.34
CA LEU A 36 10.68 10.19 -42.43
C LEU A 36 11.53 8.96 -42.20
N LEU A 37 11.08 7.77 -42.59
CA LEU A 37 11.88 6.55 -42.51
C LEU A 37 13.11 6.59 -43.39
N SER A 38 13.17 7.46 -44.40
CA SER A 38 14.37 7.74 -45.23
C SER A 38 15.38 8.65 -44.55
N ASP A 39 14.99 9.38 -43.52
CA ASP A 39 15.85 10.27 -42.74
C ASP A 39 16.50 9.51 -41.57
N ASN A 40 17.54 10.08 -40.99
CA ASN A 40 18.13 9.53 -39.74
C ASN A 40 17.36 10.01 -38.51
N PRO A 41 16.60 9.13 -37.79
CA PRO A 41 15.82 9.56 -36.63
C PRO A 41 16.69 9.96 -35.43
N ALA A 42 17.99 9.66 -35.42
CA ALA A 42 18.92 10.15 -34.40
C ALA A 42 19.29 11.64 -34.58
N ASP A 43 19.08 12.19 -35.78
CA ASP A 43 19.26 13.60 -36.05
C ASP A 43 18.00 14.38 -35.64
N ALA A 44 18.11 15.13 -34.55
CA ALA A 44 16.99 15.93 -34.02
C ALA A 44 16.45 16.97 -35.04
N THR A 45 17.26 17.42 -36.01
CA THR A 45 16.85 18.39 -37.04
C THR A 45 15.93 17.79 -38.10
N ARG A 46 15.87 16.46 -38.20
CA ARG A 46 15.00 15.72 -39.12
C ARG A 46 13.56 15.56 -38.64
N TRP A 47 13.33 15.84 -37.33
CA TRP A 47 11.99 15.78 -36.75
C TRP A 47 11.21 17.04 -37.05
N ARG A 48 10.07 16.87 -37.69
CA ARG A 48 9.14 17.96 -38.12
C ARG A 48 7.90 17.92 -37.23
N THR A 49 7.28 19.09 -37.04
CA THR A 49 6.04 19.19 -36.24
C THR A 49 4.84 19.02 -37.19
N ALA A 50 4.02 18.01 -36.91
CA ALA A 50 2.72 17.83 -37.58
C ALA A 50 1.65 18.70 -36.92
N ARG A 51 1.68 18.81 -35.56
CA ARG A 51 0.77 19.68 -34.81
C ARG A 51 1.39 20.14 -33.50
N SER A 52 1.18 21.40 -33.12
CA SER A 52 1.70 21.99 -31.88
C SER A 52 0.71 21.82 -30.73
N GLU A 53 0.48 20.54 -30.32
CA GLU A 53 -0.33 20.17 -29.16
C GLU A 53 0.19 18.87 -28.55
N THR A 54 -0.10 18.63 -27.26
CA THR A 54 0.28 17.39 -26.59
C THR A 54 -0.62 16.24 -27.05
N ALA A 55 -0.08 15.32 -27.83
CA ALA A 55 -0.75 14.06 -28.14
C ALA A 55 -0.58 13.05 -27.01
N LEU A 56 -1.63 12.27 -26.72
CA LEU A 56 -1.68 11.29 -25.63
C LEU A 56 -1.47 9.85 -26.13
N GLN A 57 -2.14 9.51 -27.25
CA GLN A 57 -2.12 8.19 -27.87
C GLN A 57 -1.97 8.32 -29.37
N LEU A 58 -1.39 7.31 -30.02
CA LEU A 58 -1.27 7.20 -31.48
C LEU A 58 -1.67 5.80 -31.94
N MET A 59 -2.44 5.71 -33.02
CA MET A 59 -2.84 4.41 -33.58
C MET A 59 -3.07 4.51 -35.10
N PRO A 60 -2.27 3.83 -35.93
CA PRO A 60 -2.54 3.70 -37.35
C PRO A 60 -3.68 2.69 -37.57
N PHE A 61 -4.68 3.05 -38.35
CA PHE A 61 -5.78 2.18 -38.73
C PHE A 61 -6.43 2.67 -40.04
N ALA A 62 -6.72 1.76 -40.96
CA ALA A 62 -7.47 1.97 -42.20
C ALA A 62 -7.02 3.25 -42.98
N GLY A 63 -5.70 3.41 -43.18
CA GLY A 63 -5.14 4.55 -43.90
C GLY A 63 -5.20 5.91 -43.18
N ARG A 64 -5.39 5.88 -41.86
CA ARG A 64 -5.40 7.04 -40.96
C ARG A 64 -4.39 6.85 -39.85
N LEU A 65 -3.84 7.94 -39.30
CA LEU A 65 -3.21 7.93 -38.00
C LEU A 65 -4.12 8.65 -37.02
N PHE A 66 -4.76 7.89 -36.13
CA PHE A 66 -5.58 8.46 -35.06
C PHE A 66 -4.69 8.92 -33.90
N TYR A 67 -5.04 10.03 -33.29
CA TYR A 67 -4.43 10.50 -32.07
C TYR A 67 -5.42 11.21 -31.15
N SER A 68 -5.22 11.15 -29.84
CA SER A 68 -5.97 11.97 -28.89
C SER A 68 -5.10 13.08 -28.31
N SER A 69 -5.74 14.19 -28.01
CA SER A 69 -5.17 15.31 -27.23
C SER A 69 -6.14 15.77 -26.17
N ALA A 70 -5.80 16.79 -25.40
CA ALA A 70 -6.73 17.40 -24.44
C ALA A 70 -7.98 18.00 -25.09
N ALA A 71 -7.96 18.26 -26.40
CA ALA A 71 -9.07 18.85 -27.17
C ALA A 71 -9.95 17.81 -27.90
N GLY A 72 -9.59 16.52 -27.85
CA GLY A 72 -10.39 15.45 -28.42
C GLY A 72 -9.63 14.41 -29.23
N LEU A 73 -10.38 13.67 -30.08
CA LEU A 73 -9.87 12.64 -30.98
C LEU A 73 -9.74 13.23 -32.41
N TYR A 74 -8.61 12.94 -33.04
CA TYR A 74 -8.26 13.40 -34.37
C TYR A 74 -7.83 12.26 -35.29
N ALA A 75 -8.08 12.42 -36.59
CA ALA A 75 -7.53 11.60 -37.66
C ALA A 75 -6.58 12.43 -38.52
N LEU A 76 -5.36 11.89 -38.74
CA LEU A 76 -4.37 12.45 -39.64
C LEU A 76 -4.30 11.59 -40.92
N THR A 77 -4.31 12.24 -42.07
CA THR A 77 -4.23 11.63 -43.40
C THR A 77 -3.12 12.26 -44.23
N GLY A 78 -2.90 11.75 -45.43
CA GLY A 78 -1.89 12.27 -46.36
C GLY A 78 -0.52 11.61 -46.18
N SER A 79 0.48 12.13 -46.89
CA SER A 79 1.85 11.62 -46.92
C SER A 79 2.79 12.65 -46.32
N PRO A 80 3.54 12.25 -45.24
CA PRO A 80 4.58 13.13 -44.68
C PRO A 80 5.65 13.53 -45.70
N ALA A 81 6.03 12.63 -46.61
CA ALA A 81 7.04 12.87 -47.62
C ALA A 81 6.54 13.89 -48.70
N ALA A 82 5.26 13.87 -49.00
CA ALA A 82 4.65 14.83 -49.93
C ALA A 82 4.30 16.17 -49.28
N GLY A 83 4.39 16.27 -47.94
CA GLY A 83 4.05 17.49 -47.20
C GLY A 83 2.55 17.84 -47.22
N ASN A 84 1.65 16.88 -47.52
CA ASN A 84 0.20 17.09 -47.68
C ASN A 84 -0.59 16.49 -46.51
N LEU A 85 -0.05 16.57 -45.31
CA LEU A 85 -0.75 16.10 -44.09
C LEU A 85 -2.01 16.94 -43.84
N ALA A 86 -3.13 16.27 -43.63
CA ALA A 86 -4.40 16.87 -43.24
C ALA A 86 -4.87 16.28 -41.91
N ILE A 87 -5.40 17.09 -41.02
CA ILE A 87 -5.87 16.69 -39.68
C ILE A 87 -7.33 17.14 -39.55
N SER A 88 -8.20 16.20 -39.18
CA SER A 88 -9.60 16.42 -38.87
C SER A 88 -9.92 15.98 -37.45
N GLN A 89 -10.73 16.77 -36.75
CA GLN A 89 -11.28 16.36 -35.44
C GLN A 89 -12.50 15.49 -35.67
N LEU A 90 -12.54 14.33 -35.02
CA LEU A 90 -13.63 13.36 -35.11
C LEU A 90 -14.55 13.40 -33.89
N SER A 91 -13.99 13.69 -32.72
CA SER A 91 -14.75 13.81 -31.47
C SER A 91 -14.09 14.85 -30.54
N ALA A 92 -14.92 15.54 -29.74
CA ALA A 92 -14.43 16.39 -28.66
C ALA A 92 -14.06 15.61 -27.40
N SER A 93 -14.41 14.35 -27.34
CA SER A 93 -14.08 13.47 -26.20
C SER A 93 -12.60 13.07 -26.19
N VAL A 94 -12.01 13.11 -25.01
CA VAL A 94 -10.60 12.73 -24.78
C VAL A 94 -10.51 11.24 -24.46
N PHE A 95 -9.90 10.47 -25.34
CA PHE A 95 -9.73 9.03 -25.16
C PHE A 95 -8.32 8.69 -24.68
N THR A 96 -8.24 7.77 -23.72
CA THR A 96 -6.99 7.35 -23.08
C THR A 96 -6.57 5.92 -23.46
N SER A 97 -7.46 5.15 -24.09
CA SER A 97 -7.19 3.81 -24.56
C SER A 97 -7.59 3.66 -26.03
N PHE A 98 -6.66 3.14 -26.83
CA PHE A 98 -6.83 2.88 -28.26
C PHE A 98 -6.57 1.39 -28.54
N TYR A 99 -7.42 0.80 -29.34
CA TYR A 99 -7.26 -0.55 -29.89
C TYR A 99 -7.74 -0.61 -31.33
N ALA A 100 -7.04 -1.34 -32.19
CA ALA A 100 -7.53 -1.68 -33.52
C ALA A 100 -7.20 -3.12 -33.89
N ASP A 101 -8.12 -3.74 -34.59
CA ASP A 101 -7.90 -4.98 -35.34
C ASP A 101 -8.04 -4.71 -36.86
N ALA A 102 -8.15 -5.72 -37.68
CA ALA A 102 -8.28 -5.55 -39.14
C ALA A 102 -9.61 -4.88 -39.57
N GLN A 103 -10.64 -4.91 -38.73
CA GLN A 103 -11.99 -4.50 -39.09
C GLN A 103 -12.44 -3.21 -38.37
N LYS A 104 -12.04 -3.03 -37.12
CA LYS A 104 -12.53 -1.96 -36.26
C LYS A 104 -11.41 -1.29 -35.47
N ALA A 105 -11.57 0.00 -35.25
CA ALA A 105 -10.85 0.74 -34.25
C ALA A 105 -11.78 1.10 -33.08
N VAL A 106 -11.25 1.06 -31.86
CA VAL A 106 -11.95 1.35 -30.61
C VAL A 106 -11.19 2.37 -29.83
N PHE A 107 -11.87 3.40 -29.42
CA PHE A 107 -11.36 4.49 -28.58
C PHE A 107 -12.16 4.52 -27.29
N ALA A 108 -11.53 4.49 -26.12
CA ALA A 108 -12.23 4.44 -24.86
C ALA A 108 -11.64 5.41 -23.81
N ASN A 109 -12.53 5.90 -22.97
CA ASN A 109 -12.22 6.60 -21.74
C ASN A 109 -13.10 6.05 -20.59
N ALA A 110 -13.13 6.74 -19.44
CA ALA A 110 -13.86 6.28 -18.27
C ALA A 110 -15.40 6.25 -18.44
N SER A 111 -15.96 6.96 -19.43
CA SER A 111 -17.40 7.14 -19.58
C SER A 111 -17.94 6.84 -20.97
N GLU A 112 -17.07 6.71 -21.97
CA GLU A 112 -17.46 6.63 -23.37
C GLU A 112 -16.55 5.68 -24.16
N VAL A 113 -17.14 5.00 -25.13
CA VAL A 113 -16.44 4.14 -26.10
C VAL A 113 -16.91 4.50 -27.49
N ASP A 114 -15.97 4.92 -28.33
CA ASP A 114 -16.22 5.16 -29.75
C ASP A 114 -15.63 4.03 -30.59
N VAL A 115 -16.36 3.63 -31.60
CA VAL A 115 -15.96 2.56 -32.55
C VAL A 115 -16.11 3.05 -33.96
N CYS A 116 -15.12 2.82 -34.82
CA CYS A 116 -15.26 2.98 -36.28
C CYS A 116 -14.90 1.69 -37.02
N GLU A 117 -15.48 1.55 -38.21
CA GLU A 117 -15.21 0.45 -39.14
C GLU A 117 -14.04 0.80 -40.06
N ALA A 118 -13.29 -0.18 -40.53
CA ALA A 118 -12.21 0.04 -41.50
C ALA A 118 -12.71 0.59 -42.83
N THR A 119 -13.95 0.29 -43.19
CA THR A 119 -14.63 0.81 -44.40
C THR A 119 -15.07 2.27 -44.27
N HIS A 120 -15.30 2.75 -43.04
CA HIS A 120 -15.75 4.11 -42.73
C HIS A 120 -14.98 4.68 -41.54
N PRO A 121 -13.66 4.87 -41.65
CA PRO A 121 -12.80 5.17 -40.50
C PRO A 121 -13.04 6.55 -39.89
N ASP A 122 -13.73 7.44 -40.59
CA ASP A 122 -14.06 8.81 -40.13
C ASP A 122 -15.46 8.89 -39.47
N GLN A 123 -16.20 7.77 -39.41
CA GLN A 123 -17.54 7.68 -38.79
C GLN A 123 -17.47 6.95 -37.47
N LEU A 124 -17.73 7.65 -36.39
CA LEU A 124 -17.74 7.11 -35.05
C LEU A 124 -19.15 6.70 -34.61
N SER A 125 -19.27 5.54 -34.02
CA SER A 125 -20.44 5.11 -33.24
C SER A 125 -20.08 5.18 -31.78
N SER A 126 -20.79 6.03 -31.01
CA SER A 126 -20.49 6.30 -29.59
C SER A 126 -21.41 5.49 -28.68
N TYR A 127 -20.84 4.91 -27.63
CA TYR A 127 -21.53 4.11 -26.62
C TYR A 127 -21.12 4.57 -25.22
N ALA A 128 -22.09 4.66 -24.30
CA ALA A 128 -21.79 4.96 -22.90
C ALA A 128 -21.09 3.77 -22.24
N ALA A 129 -20.02 4.04 -21.51
CA ALA A 129 -19.37 3.07 -20.64
C ALA A 129 -20.07 3.00 -19.26
N ASN A 130 -20.33 1.78 -18.77
CA ASN A 130 -21.00 1.58 -17.47
C ASN A 130 -20.05 1.49 -16.28
N ALA A 131 -18.74 1.63 -16.51
CA ALA A 131 -17.70 1.54 -15.49
C ALA A 131 -16.50 2.41 -15.89
N SER A 132 -15.64 2.73 -14.92
CA SER A 132 -14.40 3.49 -15.16
C SER A 132 -13.39 2.65 -15.95
N TRP A 133 -13.45 2.69 -17.23
CA TRP A 133 -12.58 1.95 -18.13
C TRP A 133 -11.19 2.57 -18.20
N LYS A 134 -10.16 1.70 -18.17
CA LYS A 134 -8.76 2.13 -18.31
C LYS A 134 -8.17 1.73 -19.66
N GLN A 135 -8.38 0.50 -20.05
CA GLN A 135 -7.89 -0.04 -21.31
C GLN A 135 -8.96 -0.93 -21.93
N VAL A 136 -9.00 -0.94 -23.25
CA VAL A 136 -9.91 -1.76 -24.05
C VAL A 136 -9.12 -2.56 -25.06
N THR A 137 -9.55 -3.81 -25.28
CA THR A 137 -9.15 -4.62 -26.43
C THR A 137 -10.37 -5.35 -26.97
N ARG A 138 -10.32 -5.85 -28.20
CA ARG A 138 -11.40 -6.57 -28.83
C ARG A 138 -10.93 -7.95 -29.28
N ALA A 139 -11.63 -8.99 -28.86
CA ALA A 139 -11.38 -10.35 -29.32
C ALA A 139 -12.00 -10.60 -30.71
N ASN A 140 -11.51 -11.61 -31.43
CA ASN A 140 -11.98 -11.96 -32.77
C ASN A 140 -13.48 -12.31 -32.84
N ASN A 141 -14.07 -12.75 -31.74
CA ASN A 141 -15.50 -13.02 -31.60
C ASN A 141 -16.36 -11.77 -31.35
N GLY A 142 -15.77 -10.58 -31.44
CA GLY A 142 -16.45 -9.31 -31.24
C GLY A 142 -16.62 -8.88 -29.78
N THR A 143 -16.13 -9.66 -28.81
CA THR A 143 -16.16 -9.30 -27.38
C THR A 143 -15.11 -8.22 -27.07
N PHE A 144 -15.53 -7.16 -26.38
CA PHE A 144 -14.63 -6.14 -25.84
C PHE A 144 -14.20 -6.57 -24.45
N TRP A 145 -12.90 -6.67 -24.23
CA TRP A 145 -12.32 -6.90 -22.92
C TRP A 145 -11.77 -5.58 -22.38
N VAL A 146 -12.16 -5.23 -21.17
CA VAL A 146 -11.91 -3.95 -20.56
C VAL A 146 -11.28 -4.12 -19.19
N THR A 147 -10.20 -3.42 -18.91
CA THR A 147 -9.73 -3.27 -17.54
C THR A 147 -10.40 -2.07 -16.88
N THR A 148 -10.89 -2.25 -15.65
CA THR A 148 -11.55 -1.19 -14.88
C THR A 148 -10.60 -0.48 -13.92
N SER A 149 -11.02 0.67 -13.38
CA SER A 149 -10.29 1.39 -12.34
C SER A 149 -10.09 0.58 -11.05
N GLU A 150 -10.93 -0.45 -10.84
CA GLU A 150 -10.86 -1.37 -9.71
C GLU A 150 -9.93 -2.57 -9.94
N GLY A 151 -9.24 -2.59 -11.10
CA GLY A 151 -8.31 -3.68 -11.45
C GLY A 151 -9.01 -4.97 -11.90
N GLN A 152 -10.27 -4.89 -12.29
CA GLN A 152 -11.04 -6.01 -12.82
C GLN A 152 -10.92 -6.09 -14.34
N LEU A 153 -11.06 -7.28 -14.90
CA LEU A 153 -11.24 -7.52 -16.32
C LEU A 153 -12.71 -7.87 -16.57
N GLN A 154 -13.37 -7.13 -17.45
CA GLN A 154 -14.79 -7.29 -17.77
C GLN A 154 -14.98 -7.47 -19.26
N ALA A 155 -15.88 -8.39 -19.64
CA ALA A 155 -16.27 -8.62 -21.02
C ALA A 155 -17.59 -7.91 -21.35
N TYR A 156 -17.63 -7.28 -22.53
CA TYR A 156 -18.81 -6.62 -23.08
C TYR A 156 -19.05 -7.04 -24.53
N LYS A 157 -20.31 -7.03 -24.95
CA LYS A 157 -20.73 -7.14 -26.35
C LYS A 157 -21.62 -5.96 -26.74
N LEU A 158 -21.53 -5.55 -27.99
CA LEU A 158 -22.51 -4.65 -28.57
C LEU A 158 -23.84 -5.37 -28.76
N SER A 159 -24.91 -4.81 -28.21
CA SER A 159 -26.29 -5.27 -28.36
C SER A 159 -27.13 -4.06 -28.77
N GLY A 160 -27.41 -3.94 -30.07
CA GLY A 160 -28.02 -2.72 -30.61
C GLY A 160 -27.14 -1.49 -30.40
N SER A 161 -27.67 -0.47 -29.72
CA SER A 161 -26.98 0.79 -29.40
C SER A 161 -26.32 0.81 -28.03
N ALA A 162 -26.17 -0.33 -27.34
CA ALA A 162 -25.62 -0.40 -25.99
C ALA A 162 -24.52 -1.45 -25.87
N LEU A 163 -23.58 -1.22 -24.94
CA LEU A 163 -22.61 -2.19 -24.47
C LEU A 163 -23.20 -2.96 -23.29
N GLN A 164 -23.33 -4.28 -23.43
CA GLN A 164 -23.83 -5.16 -22.40
C GLN A 164 -22.73 -6.04 -21.84
N ALA A 165 -22.59 -6.09 -20.52
CA ALA A 165 -21.69 -7.03 -19.85
C ALA A 165 -22.17 -8.48 -20.13
N VAL A 166 -21.26 -9.34 -20.56
CA VAL A 166 -21.59 -10.73 -20.95
C VAL A 166 -21.15 -11.75 -19.91
N GLU A 167 -20.29 -11.36 -18.99
CA GLU A 167 -19.78 -12.22 -17.93
C GLU A 167 -19.60 -11.42 -16.65
N THR A 168 -19.53 -12.12 -15.52
CA THR A 168 -19.14 -11.50 -14.24
C THR A 168 -17.73 -10.97 -14.35
N PRO A 169 -17.41 -9.79 -13.78
CA PRO A 169 -16.06 -9.27 -13.78
C PRO A 169 -15.05 -10.27 -13.23
N ILE A 170 -13.99 -10.49 -13.98
CA ILE A 170 -12.87 -11.31 -13.52
C ILE A 170 -11.98 -10.41 -12.68
N GLY A 171 -12.02 -10.58 -11.36
CA GLY A 171 -11.04 -9.99 -10.44
C GLY A 171 -9.73 -10.75 -10.53
N GLY A 172 -8.60 -10.06 -10.48
CA GLY A 172 -7.32 -10.71 -10.26
C GLY A 172 -7.34 -11.44 -8.90
N TYR A 173 -6.74 -12.64 -8.82
CA TYR A 173 -6.56 -13.36 -7.56
C TYR A 173 -5.46 -12.71 -6.68
N GLY A 174 -4.85 -11.61 -7.13
CA GLY A 174 -3.85 -10.85 -6.42
C GLY A 174 -4.43 -9.86 -5.40
N PRO A 175 -3.55 -9.22 -4.61
CA PRO A 175 -3.95 -8.14 -3.70
C PRO A 175 -4.51 -6.95 -4.49
N LYS A 176 -5.50 -6.27 -3.93
CA LYS A 176 -6.11 -5.07 -4.55
C LYS A 176 -5.09 -3.95 -4.74
N ARG A 177 -4.10 -3.87 -3.84
CA ARG A 177 -3.00 -2.88 -3.85
C ARG A 177 -1.69 -3.52 -3.41
N ASP A 178 -0.58 -2.97 -3.84
CA ASP A 178 0.79 -3.32 -3.45
C ASP A 178 1.24 -2.64 -2.14
N LEU A 179 0.28 -2.15 -1.36
CA LEU A 179 0.52 -1.50 -0.08
C LEU A 179 0.45 -2.54 1.06
N CYS A 180 1.60 -2.94 1.57
CA CYS A 180 1.74 -3.98 2.60
C CYS A 180 2.59 -3.46 3.78
N TYR A 181 2.10 -2.45 4.49
CA TYR A 181 2.85 -1.84 5.60
C TYR A 181 2.80 -2.69 6.87
N TYR A 182 1.63 -3.22 7.21
CA TYR A 182 1.42 -4.08 8.37
C TYR A 182 0.78 -5.39 7.95
N MET A 183 1.28 -6.49 8.50
CA MET A 183 0.76 -7.84 8.27
C MET A 183 0.50 -8.53 9.60
N TYR A 184 -0.65 -9.17 9.71
CA TYR A 184 -1.06 -9.94 10.86
C TYR A 184 -1.56 -11.31 10.43
N TYR A 185 -1.00 -12.36 11.01
CA TYR A 185 -1.36 -13.74 10.70
C TYR A 185 -2.33 -14.29 11.76
N ALA A 186 -3.57 -14.54 11.36
CA ALA A 186 -4.64 -15.06 12.21
C ALA A 186 -4.97 -16.51 11.77
N GLY A 187 -4.21 -17.48 12.26
CA GLY A 187 -4.37 -18.88 11.86
C GLY A 187 -4.14 -19.09 10.34
N PRO A 188 -5.15 -19.48 9.56
CA PRO A 188 -4.99 -19.70 8.12
C PRO A 188 -5.05 -18.41 7.30
N ARG A 189 -5.34 -17.27 7.92
CA ARG A 189 -5.59 -15.98 7.26
C ARG A 189 -4.45 -14.99 7.48
N LEU A 190 -3.95 -14.39 6.40
CA LEU A 190 -3.08 -13.22 6.46
C LEU A 190 -3.91 -11.96 6.26
N LEU A 191 -3.91 -11.07 7.24
CA LEU A 191 -4.51 -9.74 7.15
C LEU A 191 -3.42 -8.72 6.82
N VAL A 192 -3.73 -7.75 5.95
CA VAL A 192 -2.80 -6.73 5.47
C VAL A 192 -3.42 -5.35 5.57
N ALA A 193 -2.73 -4.43 6.25
CA ALA A 193 -3.04 -3.00 6.27
C ALA A 193 -1.95 -2.22 5.50
N GLY A 194 -2.36 -1.27 4.65
CA GLY A 194 -1.46 -0.61 3.70
C GLY A 194 -1.14 0.85 4.02
N GLY A 195 -1.64 1.39 5.13
CA GLY A 195 -1.32 2.74 5.59
C GLY A 195 -0.25 2.76 6.66
N ARG A 196 0.28 3.92 6.94
CA ARG A 196 1.24 4.16 8.03
C ARG A 196 1.05 5.54 8.65
N LEU A 197 1.59 5.74 9.85
CA LEU A 197 1.69 7.06 10.45
C LEU A 197 2.80 7.86 9.77
N ASP A 198 2.44 8.84 8.93
CA ASP A 198 3.41 9.80 8.44
C ASP A 198 3.78 10.79 9.55
N PRO A 199 5.09 11.03 9.81
CA PRO A 199 5.53 11.92 10.89
C PRO A 199 5.06 13.35 10.77
N TYR A 200 4.85 13.81 9.53
CA TYR A 200 4.52 15.20 9.20
C TYR A 200 3.13 15.35 8.57
N ASP A 201 2.35 14.26 8.51
CA ASP A 201 1.01 14.21 7.88
C ASP A 201 0.99 14.70 6.41
N ARG A 202 2.09 14.47 5.69
CA ARG A 202 2.26 14.91 4.29
C ARG A 202 1.89 13.86 3.26
N VAL A 203 1.94 12.58 3.67
CA VAL A 203 1.67 11.44 2.79
C VAL A 203 0.49 10.66 3.33
N HIS A 204 -0.53 10.50 2.49
CA HIS A 204 -1.72 9.73 2.81
C HIS A 204 -1.87 8.56 1.84
N TYR A 205 -2.31 7.45 2.39
CA TYR A 205 -2.53 6.22 1.63
C TYR A 205 -4.02 5.92 1.55
N PRO A 206 -4.52 5.46 0.39
CA PRO A 206 -5.90 5.00 0.28
C PRO A 206 -6.15 3.90 1.31
N ALA A 207 -7.34 3.87 1.86
CA ALA A 207 -7.71 2.83 2.82
C ALA A 207 -7.48 1.45 2.19
N THR A 208 -6.50 0.75 2.71
CA THR A 208 -6.08 -0.57 2.22
C THR A 208 -6.15 -1.55 3.37
N LEU A 209 -7.16 -2.42 3.30
CA LEU A 209 -7.35 -3.52 4.23
C LEU A 209 -7.73 -4.76 3.43
N MET A 210 -6.86 -5.76 3.45
CA MET A 210 -6.96 -6.95 2.62
C MET A 210 -6.77 -8.21 3.46
N ALA A 211 -7.34 -9.31 2.99
CA ALA A 211 -7.12 -10.64 3.56
C ALA A 211 -6.70 -11.63 2.49
N TYR A 212 -5.75 -12.51 2.81
CA TYR A 212 -5.36 -13.65 1.99
C TYR A 212 -5.67 -14.94 2.75
N GLU A 213 -6.51 -15.76 2.16
CA GLU A 213 -6.94 -17.04 2.72
C GLU A 213 -7.33 -17.99 1.58
N ASN A 214 -7.02 -19.28 1.71
CA ASN A 214 -7.36 -20.31 0.70
C ASN A 214 -6.90 -19.93 -0.72
N ASN A 215 -5.68 -19.41 -0.86
CA ASN A 215 -5.07 -18.95 -2.11
C ASN A 215 -5.83 -17.82 -2.82
N ARG A 216 -6.63 -17.05 -2.09
CA ARG A 216 -7.39 -15.92 -2.63
C ARG A 216 -7.22 -14.68 -1.79
N TRP A 217 -7.10 -13.54 -2.48
CA TRP A 217 -7.18 -12.24 -1.87
C TRP A 217 -8.63 -11.75 -1.83
N SER A 218 -8.99 -11.11 -0.76
CA SER A 218 -10.23 -10.36 -0.60
C SER A 218 -9.93 -9.00 0.02
N SER A 219 -10.84 -8.06 -0.15
CA SER A 219 -10.71 -6.71 0.41
C SER A 219 -11.88 -6.41 1.33
N PHE A 220 -11.61 -5.74 2.42
CA PHE A 220 -12.66 -5.22 3.29
C PHE A 220 -13.41 -4.10 2.60
N GLN A 221 -14.64 -3.83 3.04
CA GLN A 221 -15.47 -2.78 2.49
C GLN A 221 -14.74 -1.43 2.54
N GLU A 222 -14.68 -0.74 1.41
CA GLU A 222 -14.18 0.63 1.28
C GLU A 222 -15.30 1.58 0.87
N THR A 223 -16.12 1.15 -0.09
CA THR A 223 -17.21 1.97 -0.65
C THR A 223 -18.24 2.32 0.42
N GLY A 224 -18.55 3.61 0.53
CA GLY A 224 -19.55 4.12 1.45
C GLY A 224 -19.08 4.29 2.90
N VAL A 225 -17.87 3.84 3.28
CA VAL A 225 -17.38 3.99 4.66
C VAL A 225 -17.20 5.47 5.01
N ALA A 226 -16.56 6.27 4.14
CA ALA A 226 -16.40 7.70 4.37
C ALA A 226 -17.74 8.44 4.51
N ALA A 227 -18.73 8.09 3.70
CA ALA A 227 -20.09 8.68 3.81
C ALA A 227 -20.80 8.33 5.14
N LYS A 228 -20.62 7.09 5.61
CA LYS A 228 -21.22 6.63 6.89
C LYS A 228 -20.52 7.24 8.11
N THR A 229 -19.23 7.50 8.04
CA THR A 229 -18.43 7.99 9.18
C THR A 229 -18.29 9.51 9.23
N GLY A 230 -18.52 10.19 8.10
CA GLY A 230 -18.31 11.64 7.96
C GLY A 230 -16.84 12.06 7.96
N VAL A 231 -15.90 11.09 7.83
CA VAL A 231 -14.46 11.35 7.76
C VAL A 231 -13.83 10.65 6.55
N VAL A 232 -12.67 11.14 6.13
CA VAL A 232 -11.92 10.49 5.06
C VAL A 232 -11.42 9.13 5.57
N TYR A 233 -11.82 8.06 4.88
CA TYR A 233 -11.35 6.70 5.17
C TYR A 233 -10.01 6.46 4.47
N ARG A 234 -8.92 6.46 5.23
CA ARG A 234 -7.54 6.41 4.74
C ARG A 234 -6.55 5.94 5.81
N ASP A 235 -5.31 5.69 5.41
CA ASP A 235 -4.16 5.45 6.29
C ASP A 235 -4.43 4.35 7.33
N ILE A 236 -4.83 3.15 6.87
CA ILE A 236 -5.05 2.01 7.76
C ILE A 236 -3.70 1.49 8.26
N THR A 237 -3.41 1.69 9.53
CA THR A 237 -2.08 1.48 10.13
C THR A 237 -1.87 0.06 10.66
N SER A 238 -2.89 -0.55 11.24
CA SER A 238 -2.85 -1.94 11.71
C SER A 238 -4.22 -2.60 11.61
N VAL A 239 -4.25 -3.93 11.70
CA VAL A 239 -5.45 -4.76 11.68
C VAL A 239 -5.27 -5.95 12.58
N ILE A 240 -6.34 -6.38 13.23
CA ILE A 240 -6.38 -7.59 14.05
C ILE A 240 -7.71 -8.31 13.89
N GLN A 241 -7.68 -9.63 13.99
CA GLN A 241 -8.86 -10.47 14.09
C GLN A 241 -9.17 -10.74 15.57
N ASP A 242 -10.44 -10.72 15.91
CA ASP A 242 -10.90 -11.15 17.23
C ASP A 242 -10.57 -12.64 17.45
N PRO A 243 -9.80 -12.99 18.51
CA PRO A 243 -9.44 -14.38 18.76
C PRO A 243 -10.64 -15.30 19.05
N ALA A 244 -11.79 -14.74 19.47
CA ALA A 244 -13.00 -15.50 19.75
C ALA A 244 -13.96 -15.58 18.54
N ASP A 245 -13.80 -14.67 17.53
CA ASP A 245 -14.67 -14.61 16.35
C ASP A 245 -13.89 -14.28 15.09
N ALA A 246 -13.58 -15.30 14.29
CA ALA A 246 -12.82 -15.16 13.05
C ALA A 246 -13.49 -14.26 11.98
N SER A 247 -14.77 -13.92 12.14
CA SER A 247 -15.47 -12.99 11.27
C SER A 247 -15.31 -11.53 11.69
N HIS A 248 -14.84 -11.28 12.91
CA HIS A 248 -14.81 -9.98 13.56
C HIS A 248 -13.38 -9.39 13.53
N HIS A 249 -13.25 -8.14 13.12
CA HIS A 249 -11.95 -7.48 12.91
C HIS A 249 -11.99 -6.04 13.33
N PHE A 250 -10.84 -5.55 13.83
CA PHE A 250 -10.61 -4.14 14.07
C PHE A 250 -9.44 -3.64 13.23
N ALA A 251 -9.51 -2.40 12.78
CA ALA A 251 -8.45 -1.74 12.04
C ALA A 251 -8.26 -0.30 12.53
N THR A 252 -7.03 0.08 12.82
CA THR A 252 -6.64 1.43 13.22
C THR A 252 -6.32 2.29 12.00
N SER A 253 -6.45 3.60 12.18
CA SER A 253 -6.20 4.61 11.16
C SER A 253 -5.75 5.92 11.80
N THR A 254 -5.27 6.88 10.99
CA THR A 254 -5.06 8.27 11.40
C THR A 254 -6.35 9.00 11.76
N THR A 255 -7.51 8.45 11.42
CA THR A 255 -8.83 9.08 11.66
C THR A 255 -9.68 8.37 12.73
N GLY A 256 -9.23 7.23 13.26
CA GLY A 256 -9.94 6.49 14.31
C GLY A 256 -9.83 4.99 14.21
N LEU A 257 -10.72 4.27 14.90
CA LEU A 257 -10.81 2.81 14.89
C LEU A 257 -12.03 2.38 14.09
N TYR A 258 -11.83 1.40 13.23
CA TYR A 258 -12.87 0.82 12.36
C TYR A 258 -13.10 -0.63 12.73
N GLU A 259 -14.36 -1.00 12.88
CA GLU A 259 -14.83 -2.35 13.21
C GLU A 259 -15.50 -2.96 11.99
N PHE A 260 -15.19 -4.23 11.72
CA PHE A 260 -15.73 -4.99 10.59
C PHE A 260 -16.22 -6.36 11.03
N ARG A 261 -17.29 -6.82 10.40
CA ARG A 261 -17.77 -8.20 10.53
C ARG A 261 -17.98 -8.79 9.14
N ASN A 262 -17.44 -9.99 8.89
CA ASN A 262 -17.42 -10.59 7.55
C ASN A 262 -16.86 -9.63 6.48
N GLN A 263 -15.82 -8.87 6.83
CA GLN A 263 -15.18 -7.84 5.99
C GLN A 263 -16.11 -6.66 5.62
N GLN A 264 -17.33 -6.60 6.15
CA GLN A 264 -18.24 -5.48 5.98
C GLN A 264 -18.08 -4.50 7.14
N PHE A 265 -18.08 -3.19 6.83
CA PHE A 265 -18.00 -2.13 7.83
C PHE A 265 -19.18 -2.18 8.80
N LEU A 266 -18.89 -2.27 10.10
CA LEU A 266 -19.87 -2.36 11.17
C LEU A 266 -19.98 -1.05 11.94
N LYS A 267 -18.86 -0.56 12.49
CA LYS A 267 -18.86 0.60 13.38
C LYS A 267 -17.56 1.41 13.28
N TYR A 268 -17.67 2.68 13.59
CA TYR A 268 -16.56 3.62 13.68
C TYR A 268 -16.45 4.22 15.06
N TYR A 269 -15.24 4.30 15.59
CA TYR A 269 -14.94 4.88 16.89
C TYR A 269 -14.01 6.07 16.73
N SER A 270 -14.38 7.16 17.39
CA SER A 270 -13.65 8.42 17.38
C SER A 270 -13.67 9.08 18.77
N ASN A 271 -13.20 10.30 18.87
CA ASN A 271 -13.29 11.09 20.08
C ASN A 271 -14.73 11.48 20.50
N ASP A 272 -15.73 11.27 19.65
CA ASP A 272 -17.11 11.59 19.97
C ASP A 272 -17.84 10.44 20.68
N ASN A 273 -17.44 9.20 20.42
CA ASN A 273 -18.15 8.00 20.86
C ASN A 273 -17.26 6.94 21.52
N ALA A 274 -15.99 7.27 21.77
CA ALA A 274 -15.01 6.38 22.37
C ALA A 274 -14.00 7.19 23.22
N ALA A 275 -13.19 6.48 24.01
CA ALA A 275 -12.14 7.12 24.81
C ALA A 275 -10.90 7.50 23.98
N LEU A 276 -11.08 7.92 22.73
CA LEU A 276 -10.02 8.35 21.82
C LEU A 276 -9.80 9.86 21.86
N GLN A 277 -8.64 10.31 21.43
CA GLN A 277 -8.30 11.73 21.48
C GLN A 277 -7.59 12.15 20.18
N SER A 278 -7.90 13.36 19.69
CA SER A 278 -7.16 13.96 18.60
C SER A 278 -5.75 14.37 19.03
N ALA A 279 -4.77 14.17 18.17
CA ALA A 279 -3.42 14.71 18.33
C ALA A 279 -3.37 16.24 18.14
N VAL A 280 -4.41 16.86 17.57
CA VAL A 280 -4.54 18.30 17.32
C VAL A 280 -5.96 18.76 17.71
N PRO A 281 -6.30 18.79 19.02
CA PRO A 281 -7.67 19.01 19.48
C PRO A 281 -8.23 20.38 19.11
N ASP A 282 -7.40 21.41 19.06
CA ASP A 282 -7.78 22.78 18.71
C ASP A 282 -7.86 23.03 17.19
N GLY A 283 -7.44 22.05 16.39
CA GLY A 283 -7.47 22.10 14.93
C GLY A 283 -8.34 21.00 14.34
N ASN A 284 -7.72 19.93 13.88
CA ASN A 284 -8.41 18.79 13.29
C ASN A 284 -8.83 17.76 14.36
N LYS A 285 -10.03 17.88 14.89
CA LYS A 285 -10.58 16.97 15.92
C LYS A 285 -10.63 15.50 15.49
N ARG A 286 -10.55 15.20 14.19
CA ARG A 286 -10.59 13.84 13.64
C ARG A 286 -9.21 13.26 13.33
N TYR A 287 -8.15 13.96 13.69
CA TYR A 287 -6.79 13.46 13.54
C TYR A 287 -6.37 12.67 14.78
N ILE A 288 -6.75 11.39 14.84
CA ILE A 288 -6.68 10.58 16.08
C ILE A 288 -5.38 9.78 16.18
N ARG A 289 -4.72 9.41 15.10
CA ARG A 289 -3.41 8.71 15.03
C ARG A 289 -3.35 7.43 15.85
N LEU A 290 -4.19 6.45 15.50
CA LEU A 290 -4.16 5.13 16.14
C LEU A 290 -3.19 4.18 15.42
N ASP A 291 -2.58 3.27 16.20
CA ASP A 291 -1.83 2.10 15.73
C ASP A 291 -1.79 1.02 16.82
N GLY A 292 -1.05 -0.06 16.58
CA GLY A 292 -0.68 -1.08 17.55
C GLY A 292 -1.89 -1.77 18.20
N LEU A 293 -2.44 -2.79 17.54
CA LEU A 293 -3.56 -3.58 18.07
C LEU A 293 -3.05 -4.87 18.69
N SER A 294 -3.52 -5.18 19.90
CA SER A 294 -3.27 -6.46 20.56
C SER A 294 -4.43 -6.84 21.47
N TYR A 295 -4.85 -8.10 21.47
CA TYR A 295 -5.80 -8.63 22.44
C TYR A 295 -5.06 -9.18 23.66
N ASP A 296 -5.56 -8.89 24.86
CA ASP A 296 -5.12 -9.57 26.07
C ASP A 296 -5.89 -10.89 26.29
N LYS A 297 -5.48 -11.64 27.30
CA LYS A 297 -6.10 -12.95 27.61
C LYS A 297 -7.55 -12.86 28.08
N GLN A 298 -8.02 -11.68 28.48
CA GLN A 298 -9.40 -11.41 28.90
C GLN A 298 -10.27 -10.96 27.73
N GLY A 299 -9.69 -10.82 26.52
CA GLY A 299 -10.41 -10.36 25.33
C GLY A 299 -10.53 -8.84 25.23
N ASN A 300 -9.77 -8.07 25.99
CA ASN A 300 -9.72 -6.63 25.85
C ASN A 300 -8.78 -6.25 24.70
N LEU A 301 -9.18 -5.27 23.89
CA LEU A 301 -8.43 -4.80 22.75
C LEU A 301 -7.61 -3.55 23.11
N TRP A 302 -6.30 -3.73 23.19
CA TRP A 302 -5.33 -2.67 23.41
C TRP A 302 -4.92 -1.98 22.12
N MET A 303 -4.69 -0.65 22.20
CA MET A 303 -4.21 0.17 21.09
C MET A 303 -3.46 1.40 21.61
N VAL A 304 -2.69 2.03 20.71
CA VAL A 304 -1.96 3.25 21.01
C VAL A 304 -2.56 4.44 20.26
N ASN A 305 -2.82 5.52 20.98
CA ASN A 305 -3.26 6.80 20.46
C ASN A 305 -2.08 7.79 20.53
N ASN A 306 -1.40 7.98 19.42
CA ASN A 306 -0.16 8.73 19.36
C ASN A 306 -0.33 10.25 19.58
N GLN A 307 0.69 10.91 20.11
CA GLN A 307 0.77 12.37 20.32
C GLN A 307 -0.32 12.92 21.24
N VAL A 308 -0.73 12.16 22.23
CA VAL A 308 -1.66 12.58 23.28
C VAL A 308 -1.06 12.33 24.66
N ASP A 309 -1.65 12.94 25.69
CA ASP A 309 -1.15 12.81 27.07
C ASP A 309 -1.26 11.37 27.59
N THR A 310 -2.40 10.76 27.43
CA THR A 310 -2.64 9.35 27.79
C THR A 310 -2.71 8.54 26.51
N VAL A 311 -1.66 7.80 26.18
CA VAL A 311 -1.53 7.16 24.87
C VAL A 311 -2.17 5.77 24.77
N LEU A 312 -2.21 5.01 25.88
CA LEU A 312 -2.78 3.66 25.86
C LEU A 312 -4.31 3.72 25.99
N ARG A 313 -4.96 2.99 25.12
CA ARG A 313 -6.42 2.85 25.07
C ARG A 313 -6.80 1.38 25.06
N VAL A 314 -7.87 1.07 25.76
CA VAL A 314 -8.39 -0.29 25.84
C VAL A 314 -9.88 -0.27 25.58
N LEU A 315 -10.32 -1.02 24.57
CA LEU A 315 -11.71 -1.40 24.42
C LEU A 315 -11.89 -2.71 25.20
N LEU A 316 -12.61 -2.63 26.33
CA LEU A 316 -12.83 -3.78 27.20
C LEU A 316 -13.78 -4.79 26.55
N ALA A 317 -13.71 -6.04 26.98
CA ALA A 317 -14.54 -7.11 26.44
C ALA A 317 -16.05 -6.87 26.62
N ASP A 318 -16.45 -6.05 27.60
CA ASP A 318 -17.84 -5.63 27.83
C ASP A 318 -18.28 -4.45 26.94
N GLY A 319 -17.40 -3.95 26.06
CA GLY A 319 -17.63 -2.83 25.17
C GLY A 319 -17.38 -1.44 25.79
N SER A 320 -17.03 -1.34 27.05
CA SER A 320 -16.61 -0.10 27.69
C SER A 320 -15.16 0.26 27.37
N TRP A 321 -14.71 1.45 27.75
CA TRP A 321 -13.37 1.94 27.43
C TRP A 321 -12.57 2.27 28.68
N ALA A 322 -11.30 1.88 28.68
CA ALA A 322 -10.31 2.33 29.67
C ALA A 322 -9.19 3.16 29.02
N LYS A 323 -8.60 4.03 29.83
CA LYS A 323 -7.44 4.84 29.50
C LYS A 323 -6.33 4.48 30.49
N VAL A 324 -5.18 4.06 29.97
CA VAL A 324 -4.05 3.70 30.81
C VAL A 324 -2.96 4.76 30.63
N TYR A 325 -2.63 5.45 31.71
CA TYR A 325 -1.59 6.48 31.69
C TYR A 325 -0.22 5.84 31.87
N SER A 326 0.68 6.14 30.97
CA SER A 326 2.09 5.78 31.04
C SER A 326 2.93 7.05 30.94
N PRO A 327 3.63 7.47 32.01
CA PRO A 327 4.50 8.64 31.96
C PRO A 327 5.61 8.48 30.92
N SER A 328 6.11 7.27 30.69
CA SER A 328 7.16 6.97 29.72
C SER A 328 6.73 7.15 28.27
N LEU A 329 5.45 7.00 27.97
CA LEU A 329 4.90 7.12 26.61
C LEU A 329 4.16 8.44 26.34
N ARG A 330 4.08 9.30 27.34
CA ARG A 330 3.37 10.58 27.22
C ARG A 330 3.82 11.38 26.00
N MET A 331 2.87 11.79 25.16
CA MET A 331 3.12 12.57 23.91
C MET A 331 4.05 11.89 22.91
N ALA A 332 4.32 10.59 23.05
CA ALA A 332 5.17 9.86 22.11
C ALA A 332 4.62 9.94 20.66
N PRO A 333 5.47 10.25 19.67
CA PRO A 333 5.00 10.60 18.33
C PRO A 333 4.72 9.39 17.43
N THR A 334 5.35 8.24 17.72
CA THR A 334 5.32 7.08 16.83
C THR A 334 5.44 5.80 17.63
N LEU A 335 4.30 5.34 18.14
CA LEU A 335 4.10 4.03 18.74
C LEU A 335 3.36 3.19 17.70
N GLU A 336 3.99 2.14 17.18
CA GLU A 336 3.45 1.43 16.00
C GLU A 336 3.22 -0.06 16.23
N ARG A 337 3.93 -0.65 17.19
CA ARG A 337 3.83 -2.08 17.46
C ARG A 337 3.54 -2.31 18.92
N THR A 338 2.50 -3.10 19.14
CA THR A 338 2.18 -3.64 20.45
C THR A 338 2.20 -5.16 20.40
N LEU A 339 2.47 -5.79 21.54
CA LEU A 339 2.42 -7.22 21.70
C LEU A 339 2.00 -7.52 23.13
N ILE A 340 1.03 -8.42 23.31
CA ILE A 340 0.73 -9.05 24.62
C ILE A 340 1.52 -10.35 24.68
N ASP A 341 2.37 -10.47 25.70
CA ASP A 341 3.21 -11.66 25.87
C ASP A 341 2.46 -12.82 26.56
N SER A 342 3.11 -13.96 26.66
CA SER A 342 2.55 -15.15 27.31
C SER A 342 2.27 -14.98 28.81
N ASN A 343 2.80 -13.94 29.43
CA ASN A 343 2.53 -13.57 30.84
C ASN A 343 1.41 -12.50 30.96
N ASN A 344 0.80 -12.11 29.82
CA ASN A 344 -0.21 -11.06 29.74
C ASN A 344 0.33 -9.66 30.04
N ASN A 345 1.60 -9.39 29.76
CA ASN A 345 2.17 -8.05 29.79
C ASN A 345 2.06 -7.39 28.42
N LEU A 346 1.81 -6.08 28.39
CA LEU A 346 1.79 -5.29 27.18
C LEU A 346 3.20 -4.75 26.88
N TRP A 347 3.70 -5.05 25.69
CA TRP A 347 4.91 -4.46 25.12
C TRP A 347 4.54 -3.42 24.08
N VAL A 348 5.21 -2.25 24.15
CA VAL A 348 4.96 -1.14 23.21
C VAL A 348 6.28 -0.64 22.64
N ALA A 349 6.40 -0.74 21.32
CA ALA A 349 7.56 -0.25 20.58
C ALA A 349 7.42 1.23 20.25
N SER A 350 8.43 2.03 20.60
CA SER A 350 8.57 3.43 20.20
C SER A 350 9.67 3.57 19.15
N ARG A 351 9.31 4.05 17.96
CA ARG A 351 10.23 4.10 16.82
C ARG A 351 11.05 5.37 16.71
N ARG A 352 10.52 6.50 17.15
CA ARG A 352 11.17 7.79 16.89
C ARG A 352 11.57 8.52 18.15
N THR A 353 12.83 8.99 18.17
CA THR A 353 13.30 9.98 19.13
C THR A 353 12.91 11.39 18.68
N VAL A 354 12.38 12.17 19.59
CA VAL A 354 12.09 13.60 19.46
C VAL A 354 12.59 14.32 20.73
N SER A 355 12.54 15.64 20.74
CA SER A 355 13.08 16.46 21.86
C SER A 355 12.59 16.02 23.25
N ASN A 356 11.37 15.51 23.36
CA ASN A 356 10.72 15.17 24.65
C ASN A 356 10.54 13.66 24.85
N HIS A 357 11.01 12.82 23.91
CA HIS A 357 10.83 11.38 23.98
C HIS A 357 11.96 10.65 23.25
N VAL A 358 12.71 9.83 23.97
CA VAL A 358 13.71 8.94 23.38
C VAL A 358 13.01 7.62 23.02
N SER A 359 13.16 7.18 21.77
CA SER A 359 12.59 5.90 21.34
C SER A 359 13.16 4.71 22.09
N GLY A 360 12.37 3.64 22.21
CA GLY A 360 12.74 2.47 23.00
C GLY A 360 11.59 1.47 23.09
N LEU A 361 11.59 0.69 24.16
CA LEU A 361 10.63 -0.37 24.40
C LEU A 361 10.05 -0.27 25.82
N LEU A 362 8.73 -0.25 25.91
CA LEU A 362 7.99 -0.36 27.17
C LEU A 362 7.54 -1.79 27.40
N CYS A 363 7.62 -2.24 28.64
CA CYS A 363 6.82 -3.33 29.18
C CYS A 363 5.91 -2.79 30.27
N LEU A 364 4.61 -3.08 30.16
CA LEU A 364 3.59 -2.77 31.16
C LEU A 364 2.98 -4.09 31.66
N ASN A 365 3.16 -4.37 32.94
CA ASN A 365 2.37 -5.37 33.64
C ASN A 365 1.12 -4.68 34.21
N PHE A 366 0.00 -4.87 33.56
CA PHE A 366 -1.30 -4.32 33.95
C PHE A 366 -2.10 -5.28 34.87
N ASN A 367 -1.45 -6.29 35.42
CA ASN A 367 -2.00 -7.28 36.35
C ASN A 367 -3.34 -7.90 35.91
N SER A 368 -3.61 -7.95 34.58
CA SER A 368 -4.88 -8.36 33.98
C SER A 368 -6.10 -7.51 34.38
N THR A 369 -5.88 -6.29 34.86
CA THR A 369 -6.88 -5.33 35.35
C THR A 369 -6.75 -3.97 34.65
N PRO A 370 -6.97 -3.86 33.32
CA PRO A 370 -6.64 -2.66 32.55
C PRO A 370 -7.39 -1.38 33.00
N ALA A 371 -8.44 -1.49 33.78
CA ALA A 371 -9.15 -0.35 34.36
C ALA A 371 -8.63 0.06 35.76
N ASN A 372 -7.76 -0.74 36.38
CA ASN A 372 -7.17 -0.44 37.72
C ASN A 372 -5.68 -0.08 37.56
N LEU A 373 -5.36 1.19 37.54
CA LEU A 373 -3.99 1.68 37.35
C LEU A 373 -3.13 1.59 38.63
N SER A 374 -3.72 1.24 39.78
CA SER A 374 -3.00 1.26 41.05
C SER A 374 -2.10 0.04 41.28
N ASP A 375 -2.30 -1.03 40.51
CA ASP A 375 -1.54 -2.28 40.53
C ASP A 375 -0.63 -2.46 39.31
N ASP A 376 -0.56 -1.45 38.44
CA ASP A 376 0.29 -1.45 37.26
C ASP A 376 1.77 -1.29 37.62
N ALA A 377 2.61 -2.01 36.88
CA ALA A 377 4.06 -1.82 36.90
C ALA A 377 4.56 -1.59 35.49
N GLU A 378 5.28 -0.49 35.25
CA GLU A 378 5.88 -0.23 33.94
C GLU A 378 7.41 -0.08 34.01
N ARG A 379 8.07 -0.50 32.94
CA ARG A 379 9.49 -0.25 32.72
C ARG A 379 9.75 0.09 31.27
N TYR A 380 10.29 1.29 31.05
CA TYR A 380 10.73 1.74 29.74
C TYR A 380 12.25 1.70 29.64
N ARG A 381 12.76 1.19 28.51
CA ARG A 381 14.20 1.16 28.23
C ARG A 381 14.48 1.66 26.83
N SER A 382 15.40 2.61 26.69
CA SER A 382 16.00 3.06 25.42
C SER A 382 17.38 2.45 25.18
N ALA A 383 17.96 1.82 26.21
CA ALA A 383 19.23 1.09 26.17
C ALA A 383 19.23 -0.01 27.23
N ALA A 384 20.10 -1.00 27.07
CA ALA A 384 20.35 -2.05 28.04
C ALA A 384 21.83 -2.50 27.96
N LEU A 385 22.32 -3.23 28.96
CA LEU A 385 23.58 -3.95 28.84
C LEU A 385 23.33 -5.30 28.15
N ASN A 386 24.24 -5.71 27.25
CA ASN A 386 24.22 -7.09 26.73
C ASN A 386 25.00 -8.04 27.69
N GLU A 387 25.06 -9.33 27.34
CA GLU A 387 25.73 -10.35 28.16
C GLU A 387 27.24 -10.09 28.33
N ASP A 388 27.86 -9.30 27.44
CA ASP A 388 29.28 -8.95 27.52
C ASP A 388 29.51 -7.65 28.30
N GLY A 389 28.45 -7.09 28.92
CA GLY A 389 28.51 -5.84 29.67
C GLY A 389 28.61 -4.60 28.78
N THR A 390 28.40 -4.73 27.47
CA THR A 390 28.39 -3.60 26.54
C THR A 390 27.00 -2.98 26.50
N GLN A 391 26.93 -1.65 26.60
CA GLN A 391 25.66 -0.94 26.40
C GLN A 391 25.23 -0.99 24.94
N VAL A 392 23.99 -1.38 24.72
CA VAL A 392 23.34 -1.43 23.42
C VAL A 392 22.11 -0.54 23.43
N ASP A 393 21.89 0.18 22.31
CA ASP A 393 20.74 1.06 22.12
C ASP A 393 19.54 0.29 21.59
N LEU A 394 18.41 0.42 22.26
CA LEU A 394 17.10 -0.09 21.85
C LEU A 394 16.28 0.95 21.11
N GLN A 395 16.96 1.89 20.47
CA GLN A 395 16.29 2.96 19.73
C GLN A 395 15.73 2.45 18.39
N SER A 396 14.66 3.10 17.93
CA SER A 396 13.99 2.76 16.67
C SER A 396 13.57 1.30 16.62
N VAL A 397 12.70 0.90 17.56
CA VAL A 397 12.11 -0.44 17.57
C VAL A 397 11.07 -0.55 16.46
N TYR A 398 11.28 -1.48 15.53
CA TYR A 398 10.42 -1.70 14.35
C TYR A 398 9.53 -2.93 14.46
N ALA A 399 10.00 -3.97 15.13
CA ALA A 399 9.32 -5.26 15.16
C ALA A 399 9.43 -5.93 16.53
N LEU A 400 8.35 -6.61 16.93
CA LEU A 400 8.26 -7.42 18.13
C LEU A 400 7.65 -8.77 17.76
N ALA A 401 8.20 -9.86 18.28
CA ALA A 401 7.60 -11.17 18.20
C ALA A 401 8.00 -12.02 19.42
N GLN A 402 7.06 -12.73 20.03
CA GLN A 402 7.37 -13.72 21.04
C GLN A 402 7.46 -15.09 20.39
N ASP A 403 8.53 -15.82 20.66
CA ASP A 403 8.70 -17.18 20.18
C ASP A 403 8.05 -18.22 21.13
N ARG A 404 8.04 -19.48 20.72
CA ARG A 404 7.40 -20.55 21.51
C ARG A 404 8.12 -20.91 22.80
N SER A 405 9.36 -20.46 22.94
CA SER A 405 10.12 -20.58 24.21
C SER A 405 9.75 -19.47 25.20
N GLY A 406 8.92 -18.50 24.77
CA GLY A 406 8.55 -17.33 25.54
C GLY A 406 9.54 -16.18 25.44
N TRP A 407 10.57 -16.28 24.58
CA TRP A 407 11.54 -15.23 24.36
C TRP A 407 10.95 -14.13 23.49
N LEU A 408 11.18 -12.88 23.85
CA LEU A 408 10.75 -11.74 23.05
C LEU A 408 11.90 -11.29 22.13
N TRP A 409 11.66 -11.36 20.85
CA TRP A 409 12.54 -10.89 19.78
C TRP A 409 12.23 -9.45 19.44
N VAL A 410 13.24 -8.59 19.42
CA VAL A 410 13.13 -7.13 19.24
C VAL A 410 13.97 -6.70 18.05
N GLY A 411 13.30 -6.30 16.97
CA GLY A 411 13.95 -5.77 15.78
C GLY A 411 14.12 -4.24 15.88
N THR A 412 15.34 -3.77 15.71
CA THR A 412 15.70 -2.36 15.84
C THR A 412 16.46 -1.83 14.61
N ALA A 413 16.78 -0.54 14.58
CA ALA A 413 17.67 0.04 13.58
C ALA A 413 19.10 -0.55 13.62
N ASN A 414 19.52 -1.08 14.78
CA ASN A 414 20.89 -1.52 15.06
C ASN A 414 21.04 -3.04 15.11
N GLY A 415 20.03 -3.78 14.71
CA GLY A 415 20.04 -5.24 14.74
C GLY A 415 18.84 -5.87 15.44
N VAL A 416 19.00 -7.15 15.79
CA VAL A 416 18.01 -7.91 16.54
C VAL A 416 18.52 -8.21 17.93
N PHE A 417 17.66 -8.05 18.92
CA PHE A 417 17.90 -8.34 20.33
C PHE A 417 16.87 -9.33 20.86
N VAL A 418 17.20 -10.04 21.92
CA VAL A 418 16.33 -11.03 22.55
C VAL A 418 16.20 -10.77 24.03
N VAL A 419 14.96 -10.71 24.52
CA VAL A 419 14.62 -10.73 25.94
C VAL A 419 14.24 -12.18 26.28
N GLU A 420 15.19 -12.95 26.79
CA GLU A 420 14.99 -14.38 27.07
C GLU A 420 14.01 -14.60 28.23
N LYS A 421 14.04 -13.72 29.19
CA LYS A 421 13.17 -13.74 30.37
C LYS A 421 12.40 -12.44 30.50
N PRO A 422 11.22 -12.31 29.87
CA PRO A 422 10.41 -11.08 29.90
C PRO A 422 10.13 -10.55 31.31
N ALA A 423 9.99 -11.43 32.33
CA ALA A 423 9.80 -11.03 33.71
C ALA A 423 11.01 -10.27 34.31
N ASP A 424 12.21 -10.52 33.81
CA ASP A 424 13.43 -9.84 34.26
C ASP A 424 13.56 -8.41 33.74
N TRP A 425 12.70 -8.00 32.78
CA TRP A 425 12.67 -6.63 32.22
C TRP A 425 12.53 -5.55 33.29
N PHE A 426 11.86 -5.86 34.40
CA PHE A 426 11.64 -4.90 35.50
C PHE A 426 12.84 -4.78 36.45
N LYS A 427 13.82 -5.67 36.39
CA LYS A 427 15.01 -5.66 37.25
C LYS A 427 15.98 -4.54 36.85
N GLU A 428 16.69 -3.97 37.81
CA GLU A 428 17.71 -2.94 37.55
C GLU A 428 18.92 -3.52 36.78
N ASP A 429 19.34 -4.74 37.12
CA ASP A 429 20.47 -5.47 36.54
C ASP A 429 20.10 -6.27 35.28
N PHE A 430 18.98 -5.93 34.63
CA PHE A 430 18.54 -6.60 33.43
C PHE A 430 19.58 -6.52 32.31
N THR A 431 19.84 -7.65 31.66
CA THR A 431 20.67 -7.76 30.46
C THR A 431 19.86 -8.26 29.27
N ILE A 432 20.18 -7.79 28.07
CA ILE A 432 19.56 -8.20 26.82
C ILE A 432 20.53 -9.06 26.01
N THR A 433 20.01 -10.10 25.36
CA THR A 433 20.83 -11.01 24.56
C THR A 433 21.01 -10.50 23.13
N GLN A 434 22.26 -10.48 22.64
CA GLN A 434 22.61 -10.36 21.23
C GLN A 434 23.04 -11.71 20.67
N VAL A 435 22.30 -12.24 19.71
CA VAL A 435 22.59 -13.55 19.11
C VAL A 435 23.96 -13.53 18.44
N LYS A 436 24.87 -14.41 18.84
CA LYS A 436 26.20 -14.54 18.29
C LYS A 436 26.24 -15.57 17.18
N VAL A 437 26.87 -15.24 16.06
CA VAL A 437 27.05 -16.11 14.89
C VAL A 437 28.54 -16.40 14.71
N PRO A 438 28.98 -17.66 14.84
CA PRO A 438 30.38 -18.04 14.61
C PRO A 438 30.84 -17.66 13.20
N ARG A 439 32.07 -17.19 13.05
CA ARG A 439 32.61 -16.75 11.75
C ARG A 439 32.90 -17.90 10.78
N ASN A 440 33.06 -19.12 11.27
CA ASN A 440 33.44 -20.29 10.46
C ASN A 440 34.72 -20.09 9.60
N ASP A 441 35.64 -19.24 10.05
CA ASP A 441 36.91 -18.91 9.41
C ASP A 441 38.12 -19.62 10.07
N GLY A 442 37.85 -20.60 10.93
CA GLY A 442 38.86 -21.31 11.70
C GLY A 442 39.27 -20.60 13.01
N THR A 443 38.70 -19.45 13.30
CA THR A 443 38.85 -18.75 14.58
C THR A 443 37.69 -19.07 15.53
N ASN A 444 37.85 -18.77 16.83
CA ASN A 444 36.78 -18.85 17.83
C ASN A 444 35.99 -17.55 17.94
N TYR A 445 36.07 -16.65 16.95
CA TYR A 445 35.34 -15.40 16.96
C TYR A 445 33.91 -15.59 16.47
N ALA A 446 33.01 -14.77 17.02
CA ALA A 446 31.61 -14.65 16.58
C ALA A 446 31.26 -13.17 16.35
N ASP A 447 30.37 -12.93 15.40
CA ASP A 447 29.79 -11.62 15.18
C ASP A 447 28.36 -11.59 15.74
N TYR A 448 27.88 -10.44 16.14
CA TYR A 448 26.48 -10.29 16.50
C TYR A 448 25.59 -10.36 15.25
N LEU A 449 24.53 -11.15 15.33
CA LEU A 449 23.58 -11.33 14.24
C LEU A 449 22.97 -9.99 13.82
N LEU A 450 23.12 -9.64 12.54
CA LEU A 450 22.59 -8.41 11.94
C LEU A 450 23.02 -7.12 12.66
N ALA A 451 24.21 -7.07 13.26
CA ALA A 451 24.73 -5.87 13.87
C ALA A 451 24.74 -4.71 12.88
N ASN A 452 24.17 -3.56 13.28
CA ASN A 452 24.00 -2.35 12.45
C ASN A 452 23.13 -2.53 11.19
N VAL A 453 22.31 -3.57 11.14
CA VAL A 453 21.32 -3.80 10.08
C VAL A 453 19.92 -3.58 10.65
N ALA A 454 19.14 -2.71 10.05
CA ALA A 454 17.78 -2.43 10.50
C ALA A 454 16.86 -3.64 10.26
N VAL A 455 16.38 -4.25 11.35
CA VAL A 455 15.44 -5.37 11.33
C VAL A 455 14.01 -4.85 11.45
N SER A 456 13.30 -4.83 10.32
CA SER A 456 12.00 -4.17 10.17
C SER A 456 10.80 -5.08 10.40
N ALA A 457 11.00 -6.40 10.35
CA ALA A 457 9.94 -7.39 10.53
C ALA A 457 10.49 -8.66 11.18
N ILE A 458 9.71 -9.27 12.05
CA ILE A 458 10.00 -10.55 12.67
C ILE A 458 8.75 -11.42 12.62
N ALA A 459 8.90 -12.67 12.18
CA ALA A 459 7.85 -13.68 12.24
C ALA A 459 8.40 -14.99 12.80
N VAL A 460 7.62 -15.63 13.64
CA VAL A 460 7.94 -16.96 14.23
C VAL A 460 7.06 -17.99 13.55
N ASP A 461 7.67 -19.00 12.96
CA ASP A 461 6.93 -20.05 12.26
C ASP A 461 6.55 -21.24 13.15
N GLY A 462 5.84 -22.20 12.55
CA GLY A 462 5.38 -23.39 13.23
C GLY A 462 6.47 -24.27 13.83
N ALA A 463 7.70 -24.20 13.32
CA ALA A 463 8.88 -24.90 13.83
C ALA A 463 9.72 -24.06 14.81
N ASN A 464 9.18 -22.96 15.30
CA ASN A 464 9.87 -21.98 16.15
C ASN A 464 11.09 -21.31 15.50
N ARG A 465 11.20 -21.33 14.14
CA ARG A 465 12.24 -20.58 13.44
C ARG A 465 11.82 -19.12 13.34
N LYS A 466 12.80 -18.22 13.37
CA LYS A 466 12.57 -16.77 13.32
C LYS A 466 12.98 -16.26 11.94
N TRP A 467 12.02 -15.68 11.25
CA TRP A 467 12.22 -14.99 9.97
C TRP A 467 12.42 -13.52 10.25
N LEU A 468 13.58 -12.99 9.88
CA LEU A 468 13.98 -11.60 10.13
C LEU A 468 14.06 -10.84 8.81
N GLY A 469 13.14 -9.92 8.59
CA GLY A 469 13.13 -9.02 7.45
C GLY A 469 13.92 -7.75 7.73
N THR A 470 14.73 -7.29 6.79
CA THR A 470 15.61 -6.13 6.95
C THR A 470 15.29 -5.01 5.96
N TYR A 471 15.72 -3.80 6.26
CA TYR A 471 15.73 -2.72 5.26
C TYR A 471 16.93 -2.88 4.33
N GLY A 472 16.69 -3.43 3.12
CA GLY A 472 17.66 -3.50 2.03
C GLY A 472 18.73 -4.60 2.13
N SER A 473 18.78 -5.39 3.23
CA SER A 473 19.76 -6.46 3.42
C SER A 473 19.18 -7.86 3.29
N GLY A 474 17.93 -7.98 2.81
CA GLY A 474 17.29 -9.27 2.55
C GLY A 474 16.54 -9.87 3.73
N LEU A 475 16.30 -11.17 3.66
CA LEU A 475 15.56 -11.99 4.64
C LEU A 475 16.49 -13.04 5.24
N TYR A 476 16.44 -13.17 6.56
CA TYR A 476 17.26 -14.12 7.33
C TYR A 476 16.38 -15.11 8.06
N LEU A 477 16.87 -16.34 8.19
CA LEU A 477 16.23 -17.40 8.94
C LEU A 477 17.12 -17.83 10.08
N VAL A 478 16.61 -17.74 11.30
CA VAL A 478 17.29 -18.22 12.52
C VAL A 478 16.61 -19.51 12.98
N SER A 479 17.41 -20.53 13.32
CA SER A 479 16.91 -21.80 13.86
C SER A 479 16.18 -21.62 15.18
N PRO A 480 15.44 -22.64 15.63
CA PRO A 480 14.75 -22.63 16.90
C PRO A 480 15.65 -22.37 18.10
#